data_08e73e231eb23b792868c0c533e4bddc
#
_entry.id   08e73e231eb23b792868c0c533e4bddc
#
_cell.length_a   1.000
_cell.length_b   1.000
_cell.length_c   1.000
_cell.angle_alpha   90.00
_cell.angle_beta   90.00
_cell.angle_gamma   90.00
#
_symmetry.space_group_name_H-M   'P 1'
#
loop_
_entity.id
_entity.type
_entity.pdbx_description
1 polymer ?
#
loop_
_entity_poly.entity_id
_entity_poly.type
_entity_poly.pdbx_seq_one_letter_code
_entity_poly.pdbx_strand_id
1 'polypeptide(L)'
;MKIAIVGTGYVGLVTGTCFAEIGVDVTCVDTNSEKIEALKKGIIPIYENGLEEMVIRNTKAGRLKFTTSLESCLDDVEVVFSAVGTPPDEDGSADLSYVLAVARTIGQNMKKYKLVVTKSTVPVGTACKVRNAIQEELDKRGAKIEFDVASNPEFLKEGNAVNDFMSPDRVVIGVESERAEKLMTKLYKPFMLNNFRVIFMDIPSAEMTKYAANSMLATRISFMNDIANLCELVGADVNMVRSGIGSDTRIGRKFVCPGIGYGGSCFPKDVKALIKTAELSGYKMRVLHAVEEVNEKQKSILFEKLQKHFNNDLEGKTIAIWGLAFKPETDDMREAPALVLIDELLKAGCKVRAYDPAAMNECRRRIGESIYYATDMYDAALDADALMLVTEWKEFRLPSWAVIKKTMEQPLVLDGRNIYDKKEMEEQGFIYHCIGK
;
A
#
# COMPACT_ATOMS: atom_id res chain seq x y z
N MET A 1 -13.96 -13.04 23.36
CA MET A 1 -14.71 -12.89 22.08
C MET A 1 -13.99 -13.73 21.05
N LYS A 2 -14.72 -14.44 20.19
CA LYS A 2 -14.14 -15.19 19.07
C LYS A 2 -14.51 -14.52 17.76
N ILE A 3 -13.55 -14.32 16.88
CA ILE A 3 -13.75 -13.70 15.55
C ILE A 3 -13.10 -14.51 14.44
N ALA A 4 -13.58 -14.37 13.22
CA ALA A 4 -12.93 -14.87 12.02
C ALA A 4 -12.47 -13.70 11.14
N ILE A 5 -11.31 -13.85 10.53
CA ILE A 5 -10.77 -12.92 9.52
C ILE A 5 -10.60 -13.71 8.22
N VAL A 6 -11.36 -13.37 7.20
CA VAL A 6 -11.31 -14.01 5.89
C VAL A 6 -10.42 -13.22 4.95
N GLY A 7 -9.39 -13.88 4.44
CA GLY A 7 -8.27 -13.31 3.71
C GLY A 7 -7.05 -13.13 4.63
N THR A 8 -5.92 -13.75 4.27
CA THR A 8 -4.63 -13.63 4.98
C THR A 8 -3.61 -12.86 4.13
N GLY A 9 -4.08 -11.89 3.36
CA GLY A 9 -3.25 -10.85 2.76
C GLY A 9 -2.74 -9.88 3.84
N TYR A 10 -2.14 -8.80 3.38
CA TYR A 10 -1.55 -7.80 4.25
C TYR A 10 -2.52 -7.33 5.36
N VAL A 11 -3.69 -6.85 4.95
CA VAL A 11 -4.70 -6.31 5.87
C VAL A 11 -5.23 -7.38 6.84
N GLY A 12 -5.59 -8.55 6.32
CA GLY A 12 -6.22 -9.58 7.14
C GLY A 12 -5.27 -10.23 8.14
N LEU A 13 -4.03 -10.54 7.71
CA LEU A 13 -3.05 -11.17 8.60
C LEU A 13 -2.63 -10.21 9.73
N VAL A 14 -2.34 -8.94 9.41
CA VAL A 14 -2.02 -7.93 10.42
C VAL A 14 -3.20 -7.72 11.37
N THR A 15 -4.41 -7.55 10.84
CA THR A 15 -5.63 -7.36 11.66
C THR A 15 -5.85 -8.54 12.62
N GLY A 16 -5.79 -9.77 12.10
CA GLY A 16 -6.00 -10.97 12.90
C GLY A 16 -4.95 -11.15 13.98
N THR A 17 -3.70 -10.93 13.63
CA THR A 17 -2.57 -11.04 14.57
C THR A 17 -2.64 -9.99 15.67
N CYS A 18 -2.94 -8.73 15.33
CA CYS A 18 -3.06 -7.66 16.32
C CYS A 18 -4.26 -7.85 17.26
N PHE A 19 -5.40 -8.34 16.75
CA PHE A 19 -6.52 -8.72 17.62
C PHE A 19 -6.15 -9.90 18.55
N ALA A 20 -5.43 -10.89 18.06
CA ALA A 20 -4.95 -12.00 18.90
C ALA A 20 -3.99 -11.50 19.98
N GLU A 21 -3.14 -10.52 19.66
CA GLU A 21 -2.18 -9.94 20.62
C GLU A 21 -2.86 -9.26 21.80
N ILE A 22 -4.00 -8.62 21.59
CA ILE A 22 -4.78 -8.01 22.68
C ILE A 22 -5.74 -8.99 23.39
N GLY A 23 -5.65 -10.29 23.11
CA GLY A 23 -6.37 -11.34 23.82
C GLY A 23 -7.69 -11.78 23.19
N VAL A 24 -7.95 -11.45 21.93
CA VAL A 24 -9.11 -11.97 21.16
C VAL A 24 -8.76 -13.34 20.59
N ASP A 25 -9.69 -14.29 20.61
CA ASP A 25 -9.55 -15.57 19.91
C ASP A 25 -9.85 -15.36 18.41
N VAL A 26 -8.85 -15.50 17.57
CA VAL A 26 -8.93 -15.21 16.14
C VAL A 26 -8.70 -16.48 15.32
N THR A 27 -9.56 -16.71 14.35
CA THR A 27 -9.34 -17.67 13.28
C THR A 27 -9.18 -16.94 11.95
N CYS A 28 -7.98 -16.99 11.38
CA CYS A 28 -7.70 -16.49 10.04
C CYS A 28 -8.01 -17.56 9.00
N VAL A 29 -8.73 -17.18 7.95
CA VAL A 29 -9.21 -18.07 6.90
C VAL A 29 -8.66 -17.60 5.55
N ASP A 30 -8.09 -18.53 4.76
CA ASP A 30 -7.68 -18.25 3.38
C ASP A 30 -7.85 -19.50 2.54
N THR A 31 -8.31 -19.36 1.31
CA THR A 31 -8.52 -20.50 0.40
C THR A 31 -7.21 -21.13 -0.10
N ASN A 32 -6.09 -20.43 0.01
CA ASN A 32 -4.79 -20.93 -0.38
C ASN A 32 -4.21 -21.87 0.70
N SER A 33 -4.22 -23.16 0.43
CA SER A 33 -3.75 -24.20 1.37
C SER A 33 -2.26 -24.10 1.66
N GLU A 34 -1.43 -23.80 0.67
CA GLU A 34 0.02 -23.68 0.84
C GLU A 34 0.36 -22.52 1.80
N LYS A 35 -0.32 -21.39 1.62
CA LYS A 35 -0.19 -20.23 2.48
C LYS A 35 -0.63 -20.51 3.91
N ILE A 36 -1.75 -21.21 4.10
CA ILE A 36 -2.23 -21.60 5.43
C ILE A 36 -1.25 -22.56 6.11
N GLU A 37 -0.69 -23.54 5.39
CA GLU A 37 0.30 -24.46 5.94
C GLU A 37 1.63 -23.74 6.28
N ALA A 38 2.05 -22.75 5.49
CA ALA A 38 3.19 -21.90 5.80
C ALA A 38 2.95 -21.10 7.08
N LEU A 39 1.78 -20.45 7.20
CA LEU A 39 1.39 -19.67 8.39
C LEU A 39 1.32 -20.51 9.66
N LYS A 40 0.82 -21.74 9.60
CA LYS A 40 0.83 -22.70 10.71
C LYS A 40 2.24 -23.04 11.19
N LYS A 41 3.23 -22.98 10.30
CA LYS A 41 4.65 -23.17 10.60
C LYS A 41 5.37 -21.89 11.03
N GLY A 42 4.66 -20.75 11.10
CA GLY A 42 5.23 -19.45 11.42
C GLY A 42 5.93 -18.76 10.24
N ILE A 43 5.79 -19.28 9.03
CA ILE A 43 6.35 -18.66 7.81
C ILE A 43 5.36 -17.60 7.31
N ILE A 44 5.78 -16.34 7.33
CA ILE A 44 4.92 -15.19 7.00
C ILE A 44 5.07 -14.83 5.51
N PRO A 45 3.96 -14.73 4.75
CA PRO A 45 4.01 -14.46 3.30
C PRO A 45 4.12 -12.98 2.92
N ILE A 46 4.37 -12.10 3.89
CA ILE A 46 4.44 -10.65 3.69
C ILE A 46 5.62 -10.07 4.48
N TYR A 47 6.21 -9.00 3.95
CA TYR A 47 7.25 -8.25 4.65
C TYR A 47 6.60 -7.21 5.56
N GLU A 48 6.65 -7.41 6.88
CA GLU A 48 6.12 -6.46 7.88
C GLU A 48 6.87 -6.62 9.20
N ASN A 49 7.45 -5.53 9.68
CA ASN A 49 8.28 -5.53 10.88
C ASN A 49 7.51 -5.98 12.14
N GLY A 50 8.04 -6.96 12.86
CA GLY A 50 7.49 -7.46 14.11
C GLY A 50 6.26 -8.38 13.97
N LEU A 51 5.75 -8.60 12.76
CA LEU A 51 4.57 -9.44 12.54
C LEU A 51 4.86 -10.92 12.77
N GLU A 52 6.00 -11.41 12.31
CA GLU A 52 6.38 -12.83 12.42
C GLU A 52 6.41 -13.29 13.88
N GLU A 53 7.10 -12.55 14.74
CA GLU A 53 7.18 -12.84 16.16
C GLU A 53 5.81 -12.85 16.84
N MET A 54 4.93 -11.92 16.45
CA MET A 54 3.57 -11.84 16.97
C MET A 54 2.71 -13.02 16.54
N VAL A 55 2.81 -13.45 15.26
CA VAL A 55 2.12 -14.64 14.74
C VAL A 55 2.55 -15.88 15.50
N ILE A 56 3.86 -16.13 15.61
CA ILE A 56 4.41 -17.30 16.31
C ILE A 56 3.95 -17.33 17.77
N ARG A 57 4.07 -16.19 18.48
CA ARG A 57 3.67 -16.08 19.89
C ARG A 57 2.18 -16.36 20.10
N ASN A 58 1.31 -15.77 19.27
CA ASN A 58 -0.14 -15.92 19.41
C ASN A 58 -0.66 -17.29 18.93
N THR A 59 -0.03 -17.89 17.95
CA THR A 59 -0.31 -19.26 17.52
C THR A 59 0.04 -20.24 18.64
N LYS A 60 1.22 -20.10 19.24
CA LYS A 60 1.65 -20.93 20.41
C LYS A 60 0.73 -20.76 21.62
N ALA A 61 0.22 -19.57 21.84
CA ALA A 61 -0.74 -19.26 22.91
C ALA A 61 -2.18 -19.74 22.61
N GLY A 62 -2.45 -20.28 21.42
CA GLY A 62 -3.76 -20.78 20.99
C GLY A 62 -4.79 -19.70 20.67
N ARG A 63 -4.40 -18.42 20.68
CA ARG A 63 -5.27 -17.28 20.35
C ARG A 63 -5.38 -17.00 18.85
N LEU A 64 -4.40 -17.40 18.06
CA LEU A 64 -4.39 -17.23 16.61
C LEU A 64 -4.37 -18.60 15.93
N LYS A 65 -5.35 -18.85 15.06
CA LYS A 65 -5.52 -20.11 14.34
C LYS A 65 -5.66 -19.83 12.84
N PHE A 66 -5.28 -20.82 12.02
CA PHE A 66 -5.35 -20.73 10.58
C PHE A 66 -6.10 -21.92 9.99
N THR A 67 -7.02 -21.67 9.05
CA THR A 67 -7.81 -22.70 8.36
C THR A 67 -8.11 -22.31 6.91
N THR A 68 -8.39 -23.29 6.09
CA THR A 68 -8.86 -23.07 4.70
C THR A 68 -10.40 -23.02 4.60
N SER A 69 -11.14 -23.34 5.67
CA SER A 69 -12.60 -23.41 5.67
C SER A 69 -13.20 -22.39 6.66
N LEU A 70 -13.97 -21.45 6.14
CA LEU A 70 -14.77 -20.54 6.97
C LEU A 70 -15.85 -21.29 7.72
N GLU A 71 -16.48 -22.29 7.10
CA GLU A 71 -17.55 -23.11 7.65
C GLU A 71 -17.12 -23.78 8.96
N SER A 72 -15.85 -24.21 9.02
CA SER A 72 -15.30 -24.94 10.17
C SER A 72 -15.26 -24.10 11.46
N CYS A 73 -15.24 -22.78 11.36
CA CYS A 73 -15.17 -21.88 12.52
C CYS A 73 -16.43 -20.99 12.68
N LEU A 74 -17.34 -20.98 11.71
CA LEU A 74 -18.45 -20.04 11.66
C LEU A 74 -19.42 -20.18 12.85
N ASP A 75 -19.66 -21.40 13.32
CA ASP A 75 -20.54 -21.63 14.48
C ASP A 75 -19.99 -21.05 15.79
N ASP A 76 -18.69 -20.92 15.90
CA ASP A 76 -18.00 -20.48 17.12
C ASP A 76 -17.79 -18.96 17.18
N VAL A 77 -17.78 -18.26 16.04
CA VAL A 77 -17.48 -16.84 15.97
C VAL A 77 -18.74 -15.98 15.96
N GLU A 78 -18.65 -14.79 16.51
CA GLU A 78 -19.73 -13.80 16.53
C GLU A 78 -19.54 -12.72 15.47
N VAL A 79 -18.27 -12.38 15.17
CA VAL A 79 -17.91 -11.36 14.20
C VAL A 79 -17.03 -11.99 13.11
N VAL A 80 -17.37 -11.74 11.85
CA VAL A 80 -16.60 -12.17 10.69
C VAL A 80 -16.12 -10.95 9.92
N PHE A 81 -14.82 -10.77 9.83
CA PHE A 81 -14.21 -9.74 9.00
C PHE A 81 -13.91 -10.29 7.61
N SER A 82 -14.35 -9.60 6.58
CA SER A 82 -13.93 -9.81 5.21
C SER A 82 -12.75 -8.87 4.89
N ALA A 83 -11.56 -9.44 4.77
CA ALA A 83 -10.31 -8.74 4.43
C ALA A 83 -9.69 -9.34 3.14
N VAL A 84 -10.54 -9.79 2.23
CA VAL A 84 -10.16 -10.36 0.93
C VAL A 84 -9.72 -9.27 -0.04
N GLY A 85 -8.96 -9.65 -1.08
CA GLY A 85 -8.53 -8.72 -2.12
C GLY A 85 -9.73 -8.12 -2.88
N THR A 86 -9.55 -6.87 -3.31
CA THR A 86 -10.44 -6.16 -4.23
C THR A 86 -9.59 -5.60 -5.37
N PRO A 87 -9.09 -6.48 -6.27
CA PRO A 87 -8.27 -6.03 -7.39
C PRO A 87 -9.06 -5.10 -8.31
N PRO A 88 -8.40 -4.26 -9.10
CA PRO A 88 -9.07 -3.50 -10.13
C PRO A 88 -9.59 -4.44 -11.21
N ASP A 89 -10.82 -4.18 -11.68
CA ASP A 89 -11.37 -4.79 -12.88
C ASP A 89 -10.83 -4.08 -14.13
N GLU A 90 -11.06 -4.63 -15.32
CA GLU A 90 -10.60 -4.07 -16.60
C GLU A 90 -11.08 -2.62 -16.84
N ASP A 91 -12.25 -2.26 -16.32
CA ASP A 91 -12.83 -0.92 -16.44
C ASP A 91 -12.38 0.06 -15.33
N GLY A 92 -11.46 -0.36 -14.45
CA GLY A 92 -10.95 0.43 -13.30
C GLY A 92 -11.83 0.38 -12.06
N SER A 93 -12.97 -0.30 -12.08
CA SER A 93 -13.78 -0.57 -10.89
C SER A 93 -13.10 -1.60 -9.97
N ALA A 94 -13.59 -1.74 -8.74
CA ALA A 94 -13.11 -2.78 -7.84
C ALA A 94 -13.87 -4.09 -8.07
N ASP A 95 -13.16 -5.19 -8.30
CA ASP A 95 -13.76 -6.53 -8.33
C ASP A 95 -14.22 -6.94 -6.93
N LEU A 96 -15.54 -7.13 -6.78
CA LEU A 96 -16.18 -7.53 -5.52
C LEU A 96 -16.45 -9.03 -5.43
N SER A 97 -16.06 -9.83 -6.41
CA SER A 97 -16.37 -11.26 -6.49
C SER A 97 -15.97 -12.01 -5.23
N TYR A 98 -14.78 -11.76 -4.70
CA TYR A 98 -14.29 -12.38 -3.46
C TYR A 98 -15.08 -11.93 -2.22
N VAL A 99 -15.44 -10.65 -2.13
CA VAL A 99 -16.24 -10.12 -1.01
C VAL A 99 -17.63 -10.76 -1.00
N LEU A 100 -18.27 -10.86 -2.17
CA LEU A 100 -19.58 -11.48 -2.31
C LEU A 100 -19.54 -13.00 -2.13
N ALA A 101 -18.46 -13.67 -2.51
CA ALA A 101 -18.27 -15.09 -2.23
C ALA A 101 -18.23 -15.36 -0.72
N VAL A 102 -17.50 -14.55 0.04
CA VAL A 102 -17.48 -14.65 1.52
C VAL A 102 -18.88 -14.43 2.09
N ALA A 103 -19.61 -13.42 1.60
CA ALA A 103 -20.99 -13.13 2.02
C ALA A 103 -21.91 -14.33 1.79
N ARG A 104 -21.87 -14.93 0.59
CA ARG A 104 -22.65 -16.14 0.27
C ARG A 104 -22.29 -17.32 1.16
N THR A 105 -21.00 -17.58 1.37
CA THR A 105 -20.54 -18.66 2.27
C THR A 105 -21.09 -18.48 3.69
N ILE A 106 -21.10 -17.23 4.20
CA ILE A 106 -21.71 -16.93 5.50
C ILE A 106 -23.22 -17.23 5.46
N GLY A 107 -23.94 -16.70 4.48
CA GLY A 107 -25.38 -16.92 4.31
C GLY A 107 -25.77 -18.40 4.20
N GLN A 108 -24.97 -19.22 3.50
CA GLN A 108 -25.17 -20.66 3.34
C GLN A 108 -25.00 -21.44 4.65
N ASN A 109 -24.09 -21.03 5.52
CA ASN A 109 -23.62 -21.86 6.62
C ASN A 109 -23.96 -21.33 8.02
N MET A 110 -24.28 -20.03 8.18
CA MET A 110 -24.55 -19.47 9.51
C MET A 110 -25.82 -20.08 10.14
N LYS A 111 -25.74 -20.37 11.44
CA LYS A 111 -26.85 -20.93 12.27
C LYS A 111 -27.29 -19.99 13.37
N LYS A 112 -26.53 -18.95 13.65
CA LYS A 112 -26.76 -17.94 14.70
C LYS A 112 -26.41 -16.58 14.15
N TYR A 113 -26.86 -15.55 14.85
CA TYR A 113 -26.50 -14.17 14.53
C TYR A 113 -25.00 -14.00 14.22
N LYS A 114 -24.72 -13.20 13.21
CA LYS A 114 -23.36 -12.78 12.84
C LYS A 114 -23.34 -11.27 12.58
N LEU A 115 -22.26 -10.63 13.02
CA LEU A 115 -21.87 -9.33 12.50
C LEU A 115 -20.82 -9.55 11.40
N VAL A 116 -21.15 -9.17 10.18
CA VAL A 116 -20.27 -9.28 9.00
C VAL A 116 -19.66 -7.92 8.71
N VAL A 117 -18.34 -7.83 8.85
CA VAL A 117 -17.60 -6.57 8.76
C VAL A 117 -16.74 -6.56 7.51
N THR A 118 -16.96 -5.63 6.60
CA THR A 118 -16.08 -5.39 5.47
C THR A 118 -14.88 -4.56 5.91
N LYS A 119 -13.69 -5.15 5.88
CA LYS A 119 -12.40 -4.51 6.16
C LYS A 119 -11.68 -4.08 4.90
N SER A 120 -11.90 -4.81 3.80
CA SER A 120 -11.40 -4.47 2.47
C SER A 120 -11.84 -3.08 2.04
N THR A 121 -11.01 -2.39 1.25
CA THR A 121 -11.41 -1.13 0.60
C THR A 121 -12.38 -1.44 -0.54
N VAL A 122 -13.59 -0.98 -0.42
CA VAL A 122 -14.71 -1.28 -1.33
C VAL A 122 -15.48 -0.01 -1.72
N PRO A 123 -16.06 0.05 -2.93
CA PRO A 123 -16.91 1.15 -3.34
C PRO A 123 -18.12 1.33 -2.44
N VAL A 124 -18.59 2.58 -2.35
CA VAL A 124 -19.82 2.93 -1.62
C VAL A 124 -21.00 2.10 -2.15
N GLY A 125 -21.79 1.55 -1.21
CA GLY A 125 -22.91 0.66 -1.51
C GLY A 125 -22.55 -0.83 -1.50
N THR A 126 -21.30 -1.20 -1.25
CA THR A 126 -20.89 -2.61 -1.17
C THR A 126 -21.54 -3.33 0.00
N ALA A 127 -21.72 -2.68 1.16
CA ALA A 127 -22.40 -3.29 2.29
C ALA A 127 -23.84 -3.72 1.96
N CYS A 128 -24.55 -2.97 1.13
CA CYS A 128 -25.88 -3.37 0.63
C CYS A 128 -25.80 -4.65 -0.21
N LYS A 129 -24.80 -4.76 -1.10
CA LYS A 129 -24.56 -5.97 -1.90
C LYS A 129 -24.21 -7.17 -1.02
N VAL A 130 -23.39 -6.98 0.01
CA VAL A 130 -23.04 -8.01 1.01
C VAL A 130 -24.29 -8.48 1.75
N ARG A 131 -25.12 -7.55 2.22
CA ARG A 131 -26.38 -7.86 2.90
C ARG A 131 -27.30 -8.69 1.99
N ASN A 132 -27.50 -8.25 0.76
CA ASN A 132 -28.36 -8.96 -0.19
C ASN A 132 -27.83 -10.37 -0.47
N ALA A 133 -26.52 -10.54 -0.67
CA ALA A 133 -25.92 -11.85 -0.92
C ALA A 133 -26.10 -12.82 0.26
N ILE A 134 -26.01 -12.34 1.50
CA ILE A 134 -26.30 -13.15 2.70
C ILE A 134 -27.77 -13.50 2.76
N GLN A 135 -28.67 -12.52 2.57
CA GLN A 135 -30.13 -12.71 2.65
C GLN A 135 -30.61 -13.69 1.60
N GLU A 136 -30.15 -13.58 0.36
CA GLU A 136 -30.48 -14.51 -0.72
C GLU A 136 -30.16 -15.98 -0.35
N GLU A 137 -29.04 -16.23 0.28
CA GLU A 137 -28.66 -17.60 0.70
C GLU A 137 -29.50 -18.08 1.90
N LEU A 138 -29.85 -17.19 2.82
CA LEU A 138 -30.78 -17.50 3.91
C LEU A 138 -32.17 -17.85 3.38
N ASP A 139 -32.67 -17.07 2.42
CA ASP A 139 -34.00 -17.29 1.80
C ASP A 139 -34.03 -18.61 1.03
N LYS A 140 -32.98 -18.95 0.25
CA LYS A 140 -32.89 -20.23 -0.47
C LYS A 140 -33.02 -21.46 0.45
N ARG A 141 -32.51 -21.37 1.67
CA ARG A 141 -32.60 -22.47 2.64
C ARG A 141 -33.72 -22.31 3.68
N GLY A 142 -34.60 -21.30 3.51
CA GLY A 142 -35.75 -21.04 4.40
C GLY A 142 -35.34 -20.67 5.83
N ALA A 143 -34.12 -20.16 6.06
CA ALA A 143 -33.61 -19.84 7.38
C ALA A 143 -33.90 -18.37 7.76
N LYS A 144 -34.48 -18.17 8.96
CA LYS A 144 -34.74 -16.84 9.54
C LYS A 144 -33.71 -16.54 10.62
N ILE A 145 -32.53 -16.10 10.21
CA ILE A 145 -31.40 -15.80 11.11
C ILE A 145 -31.08 -14.31 10.96
N GLU A 146 -31.05 -13.60 12.07
CA GLU A 146 -30.66 -12.20 12.11
C GLU A 146 -29.16 -12.05 11.86
N PHE A 147 -28.76 -10.99 11.18
CA PHE A 147 -27.38 -10.58 11.03
C PHE A 147 -27.29 -9.06 10.82
N ASP A 148 -26.14 -8.50 11.11
CA ASP A 148 -25.79 -7.13 10.78
C ASP A 148 -24.61 -7.09 9.81
N VAL A 149 -24.53 -6.03 9.04
CA VAL A 149 -23.35 -5.68 8.25
C VAL A 149 -22.72 -4.41 8.78
N ALA A 150 -21.39 -4.31 8.69
CA ALA A 150 -20.65 -3.12 9.06
C ALA A 150 -19.50 -2.88 8.08
N SER A 151 -19.04 -1.64 7.98
CA SER A 151 -17.82 -1.27 7.27
C SER A 151 -16.78 -0.79 8.27
N ASN A 152 -15.57 -1.35 8.21
CA ASN A 152 -14.47 -0.93 9.06
C ASN A 152 -13.20 -0.80 8.21
N PRO A 153 -13.12 0.25 7.39
CA PRO A 153 -11.97 0.45 6.51
C PRO A 153 -10.69 0.55 7.30
N GLU A 154 -9.59 0.08 6.71
CA GLU A 154 -8.26 0.13 7.29
C GLU A 154 -7.49 1.37 6.81
N PHE A 155 -6.51 1.81 7.60
CA PHE A 155 -5.61 2.92 7.28
C PHE A 155 -4.16 2.53 7.58
N LEU A 156 -3.84 1.26 7.36
CA LEU A 156 -2.52 0.68 7.62
C LEU A 156 -1.53 1.11 6.53
N LYS A 157 -0.29 1.30 6.93
CA LYS A 157 0.83 1.57 6.02
C LYS A 157 1.72 0.32 5.98
N GLU A 158 1.90 -0.28 4.81
CA GLU A 158 2.86 -1.36 4.62
C GLU A 158 4.22 -0.99 5.21
N GLY A 159 4.86 -1.93 5.92
CA GLY A 159 6.11 -1.71 6.66
C GLY A 159 5.93 -1.07 8.05
N ASN A 160 4.73 -0.59 8.41
CA ASN A 160 4.41 -0.04 9.74
C ASN A 160 2.98 -0.41 10.21
N ALA A 161 2.37 -1.42 9.59
CA ALA A 161 0.97 -1.72 9.79
C ALA A 161 0.66 -2.29 11.18
N VAL A 162 1.58 -3.06 11.76
CA VAL A 162 1.46 -3.54 13.15
C VAL A 162 1.35 -2.35 14.09
N ASN A 163 2.25 -1.37 13.98
CA ASN A 163 2.20 -0.18 14.83
C ASN A 163 0.97 0.69 14.56
N ASP A 164 0.59 0.88 13.28
CA ASP A 164 -0.61 1.63 12.92
C ASP A 164 -1.89 0.98 13.44
N PHE A 165 -1.94 -0.35 13.55
CA PHE A 165 -3.07 -1.07 14.11
C PHE A 165 -3.10 -0.99 15.64
N MET A 166 -1.94 -1.17 16.29
CA MET A 166 -1.82 -1.16 17.75
C MET A 166 -1.94 0.25 18.35
N SER A 167 -1.59 1.28 17.57
CA SER A 167 -1.65 2.70 17.96
C SER A 167 -2.25 3.54 16.83
N PRO A 168 -3.55 3.37 16.51
CA PRO A 168 -4.17 4.04 15.38
C PRO A 168 -4.45 5.53 15.66
N ASP A 169 -4.27 6.38 14.66
CA ASP A 169 -4.72 7.78 14.72
C ASP A 169 -6.24 7.87 14.93
N ARG A 170 -6.99 6.94 14.33
CA ARG A 170 -8.44 6.75 14.46
C ARG A 170 -8.85 5.38 13.95
N VAL A 171 -10.02 4.93 14.41
CA VAL A 171 -10.75 3.78 13.86
C VAL A 171 -12.08 4.28 13.33
N VAL A 172 -12.38 4.01 12.05
CA VAL A 172 -13.65 4.36 11.42
C VAL A 172 -14.53 3.12 11.33
N ILE A 173 -15.77 3.24 11.77
CA ILE A 173 -16.73 2.13 11.79
C ILE A 173 -18.08 2.64 11.28
N GLY A 174 -18.53 2.08 10.15
CA GLY A 174 -19.88 2.27 9.63
C GLY A 174 -20.80 1.18 10.16
N VAL A 175 -21.88 1.56 10.82
CA VAL A 175 -22.91 0.65 11.37
C VAL A 175 -24.31 1.20 11.19
N GLU A 176 -25.32 0.33 11.27
CA GLU A 176 -26.74 0.69 11.17
C GLU A 176 -27.54 0.23 12.40
N SER A 177 -26.97 -0.59 13.27
CA SER A 177 -27.64 -1.12 14.45
C SER A 177 -26.83 -0.85 15.72
N GLU A 178 -27.56 -0.62 16.83
CA GLU A 178 -26.96 -0.48 18.17
C GLU A 178 -26.23 -1.77 18.59
N ARG A 179 -26.70 -2.94 18.13
CA ARG A 179 -26.08 -4.23 18.40
C ARG A 179 -24.70 -4.32 17.75
N ALA A 180 -24.59 -3.93 16.47
CA ALA A 180 -23.33 -3.88 15.75
C ALA A 180 -22.36 -2.89 16.39
N GLU A 181 -22.84 -1.68 16.77
CA GLU A 181 -22.03 -0.67 17.46
C GLU A 181 -21.46 -1.18 18.78
N LYS A 182 -22.28 -1.85 19.61
CA LYS A 182 -21.84 -2.45 20.88
C LYS A 182 -20.78 -3.53 20.68
N LEU A 183 -20.93 -4.40 19.68
CA LEU A 183 -19.95 -5.43 19.37
C LEU A 183 -18.62 -4.86 18.91
N MET A 184 -18.65 -3.87 18.00
CA MET A 184 -17.46 -3.21 17.52
C MET A 184 -16.78 -2.39 18.62
N THR A 185 -17.53 -1.69 19.46
CA THR A 185 -17.02 -1.00 20.65
C THR A 185 -16.28 -1.97 21.58
N LYS A 186 -16.88 -3.14 21.88
CA LYS A 186 -16.27 -4.17 22.72
C LYS A 186 -14.95 -4.66 22.14
N LEU A 187 -14.89 -4.87 20.82
CA LEU A 187 -13.70 -5.36 20.13
C LEU A 187 -12.56 -4.33 20.12
N TYR A 188 -12.88 -3.06 19.91
CA TYR A 188 -11.88 -1.98 19.86
C TYR A 188 -11.60 -1.33 21.21
N LYS A 189 -12.32 -1.72 22.29
CA LYS A 189 -12.15 -1.15 23.64
C LYS A 189 -10.70 -1.12 24.14
N PRO A 190 -9.85 -2.16 23.93
CA PRO A 190 -8.46 -2.13 24.39
C PRO A 190 -7.65 -0.99 23.78
N PHE A 191 -7.95 -0.58 22.55
CA PHE A 191 -7.28 0.54 21.87
C PHE A 191 -7.77 1.92 22.35
N MET A 192 -8.99 1.99 22.91
CA MET A 192 -9.58 3.26 23.38
C MET A 192 -8.94 3.76 24.68
N LEU A 193 -8.24 2.91 25.42
CA LEU A 193 -7.60 3.25 26.70
C LEU A 193 -6.48 4.31 26.57
N ASN A 194 -5.95 4.51 25.37
CA ASN A 194 -4.89 5.46 25.06
C ASN A 194 -5.39 6.71 24.33
N ASN A 195 -6.65 7.14 24.55
CA ASN A 195 -7.29 8.24 23.85
C ASN A 195 -7.45 8.09 22.32
N PHE A 196 -7.40 6.89 21.78
CA PHE A 196 -7.68 6.66 20.38
C PHE A 196 -9.16 6.86 20.08
N ARG A 197 -9.44 7.55 18.99
CA ARG A 197 -10.82 7.85 18.61
C ARG A 197 -11.39 6.74 17.76
N VAL A 198 -12.47 6.12 18.22
CA VAL A 198 -13.37 5.34 17.39
C VAL A 198 -14.46 6.29 16.90
N ILE A 199 -14.60 6.39 15.60
CA ILE A 199 -15.58 7.28 14.94
C ILE A 199 -16.64 6.39 14.32
N PHE A 200 -17.85 6.40 14.91
CA PHE A 200 -19.00 5.75 14.35
C PHE A 200 -19.73 6.66 13.37
N MET A 201 -20.17 6.10 12.27
CA MET A 201 -20.92 6.77 11.21
C MET A 201 -21.83 5.79 10.46
N ASP A 202 -22.62 6.26 9.51
CA ASP A 202 -23.32 5.38 8.59
C ASP A 202 -22.34 4.63 7.67
N ILE A 203 -22.78 3.50 7.13
CA ILE A 203 -21.92 2.63 6.33
C ILE A 203 -21.41 3.30 5.05
N PRO A 204 -22.27 3.97 4.23
CA PRO A 204 -21.81 4.68 3.04
C PRO A 204 -20.71 5.73 3.33
N SER A 205 -20.86 6.48 4.43
CA SER A 205 -19.85 7.46 4.85
C SER A 205 -18.54 6.79 5.26
N ALA A 206 -18.57 5.63 5.91
CA ALA A 206 -17.38 4.88 6.27
C ALA A 206 -16.64 4.33 5.02
N GLU A 207 -17.38 3.76 4.06
CA GLU A 207 -16.83 3.32 2.77
C GLU A 207 -16.19 4.50 2.02
N MET A 208 -16.88 5.66 1.92
CA MET A 208 -16.36 6.86 1.27
C MET A 208 -15.11 7.43 1.97
N THR A 209 -15.07 7.39 3.30
CA THR A 209 -13.97 7.97 4.09
C THR A 209 -12.62 7.37 3.70
N LYS A 210 -12.55 6.08 3.42
CA LYS A 210 -11.31 5.43 2.98
C LYS A 210 -10.83 5.97 1.64
N TYR A 211 -11.71 6.03 0.65
CA TYR A 211 -11.37 6.55 -0.67
C TYR A 211 -10.99 8.03 -0.62
N ALA A 212 -11.74 8.83 0.12
CA ALA A 212 -11.45 10.26 0.28
C ALA A 212 -10.10 10.49 0.95
N ALA A 213 -9.76 9.72 2.00
CA ALA A 213 -8.47 9.81 2.67
C ALA A 213 -7.30 9.47 1.73
N ASN A 214 -7.37 8.34 1.02
CA ASN A 214 -6.30 7.94 0.11
C ASN A 214 -6.17 8.90 -1.07
N SER A 215 -7.27 9.37 -1.64
CA SER A 215 -7.29 10.37 -2.71
C SER A 215 -6.72 11.72 -2.27
N MET A 216 -6.99 12.16 -1.04
CA MET A 216 -6.39 13.39 -0.48
C MET A 216 -4.88 13.26 -0.36
N LEU A 217 -4.38 12.10 0.12
CA LEU A 217 -2.94 11.86 0.22
C LEU A 217 -2.26 11.82 -1.15
N ALA A 218 -2.87 11.13 -2.12
CA ALA A 218 -2.40 11.11 -3.50
C ALA A 218 -2.38 12.51 -4.12
N THR A 219 -3.44 13.31 -3.90
CA THR A 219 -3.52 14.70 -4.36
C THR A 219 -2.36 15.54 -3.82
N ARG A 220 -2.01 15.41 -2.54
CA ARG A 220 -0.89 16.14 -1.94
C ARG A 220 0.44 15.79 -2.60
N ILE A 221 0.67 14.51 -2.92
CA ILE A 221 1.90 14.07 -3.59
C ILE A 221 1.95 14.62 -5.02
N SER A 222 0.89 14.44 -5.81
CA SER A 222 0.86 14.95 -7.19
C SER A 222 0.95 16.47 -7.23
N PHE A 223 0.27 17.19 -6.34
CA PHE A 223 0.39 18.64 -6.23
C PHE A 223 1.84 19.07 -6.00
N MET A 224 2.55 18.43 -5.07
CA MET A 224 3.96 18.76 -4.81
C MET A 224 4.89 18.39 -5.95
N ASN A 225 4.58 17.32 -6.69
CA ASN A 225 5.34 16.96 -7.89
C ASN A 225 5.15 18.00 -9.00
N ASP A 226 3.92 18.45 -9.21
CA ASP A 226 3.61 19.50 -10.20
C ASP A 226 4.30 20.83 -9.83
N ILE A 227 4.26 21.24 -8.56
CA ILE A 227 5.02 22.39 -8.04
C ILE A 227 6.53 22.21 -8.24
N ALA A 228 7.06 20.99 -8.01
CA ALA A 228 8.49 20.71 -8.21
C ALA A 228 8.91 20.90 -9.66
N ASN A 229 8.11 20.41 -10.61
CA ASN A 229 8.36 20.57 -12.04
C ASN A 229 8.35 22.06 -12.44
N LEU A 230 7.41 22.84 -11.91
CA LEU A 230 7.39 24.29 -12.12
C LEU A 230 8.61 24.99 -11.49
N CYS A 231 9.05 24.58 -10.29
CA CYS A 231 10.22 25.14 -9.63
C CYS A 231 11.47 25.06 -10.54
N GLU A 232 11.68 23.94 -11.21
CA GLU A 232 12.82 23.78 -12.16
C GLU A 232 12.77 24.81 -13.30
N LEU A 233 11.59 25.15 -13.78
CA LEU A 233 11.42 26.09 -14.90
C LEU A 233 11.61 27.54 -14.49
N VAL A 234 11.23 27.90 -13.26
CA VAL A 234 11.29 29.28 -12.76
C VAL A 234 12.48 29.57 -11.84
N GLY A 235 13.35 28.58 -11.62
CA GLY A 235 14.55 28.71 -10.78
C GLY A 235 14.29 28.75 -9.28
N ALA A 236 13.18 28.19 -8.82
CA ALA A 236 12.88 28.02 -7.39
C ALA A 236 13.41 26.68 -6.86
N ASP A 237 13.61 26.57 -5.53
CA ASP A 237 13.96 25.32 -4.85
C ASP A 237 12.72 24.73 -4.18
N VAL A 238 12.25 23.58 -4.65
CA VAL A 238 11.06 22.91 -4.10
C VAL A 238 11.20 22.53 -2.63
N ASN A 239 12.42 22.25 -2.14
CA ASN A 239 12.62 21.93 -0.71
C ASN A 239 12.40 23.15 0.18
N MET A 240 12.75 24.35 -0.31
CA MET A 240 12.44 25.60 0.37
C MET A 240 10.94 25.91 0.34
N VAL A 241 10.31 25.72 -0.83
CA VAL A 241 8.84 25.83 -0.97
C VAL A 241 8.12 24.88 -0.04
N ARG A 242 8.51 23.60 -0.03
CA ARG A 242 7.98 22.56 0.87
C ARG A 242 8.13 22.96 2.34
N SER A 243 9.27 23.49 2.73
CA SER A 243 9.53 23.93 4.11
C SER A 243 8.64 25.12 4.47
N GLY A 244 8.47 26.07 3.55
CA GLY A 244 7.61 27.22 3.73
C GLY A 244 6.15 26.83 3.92
N ILE A 245 5.54 26.13 2.97
CA ILE A 245 4.13 25.70 3.05
C ILE A 245 3.88 24.71 4.18
N GLY A 246 4.82 23.79 4.44
CA GLY A 246 4.70 22.77 5.48
C GLY A 246 4.81 23.31 6.91
N SER A 247 5.26 24.54 7.09
CA SER A 247 5.28 25.25 8.39
C SER A 247 3.89 25.75 8.81
N ASP A 248 2.97 25.93 7.85
CA ASP A 248 1.57 26.26 8.14
C ASP A 248 0.87 25.02 8.72
N THR A 249 0.31 25.15 9.94
CA THR A 249 -0.38 24.06 10.65
C THR A 249 -1.61 23.51 9.90
N ARG A 250 -2.23 24.33 9.04
CA ARG A 250 -3.36 23.94 8.19
C ARG A 250 -2.93 22.98 7.07
N ILE A 251 -1.67 23.05 6.64
CA ILE A 251 -1.09 22.20 5.61
C ILE A 251 -0.29 21.05 6.25
N GLY A 252 0.69 21.35 7.11
CA GLY A 252 1.58 20.41 7.75
C GLY A 252 2.59 19.77 6.78
N ARG A 253 3.58 19.07 7.36
CA ARG A 253 4.77 18.57 6.64
C ARG A 253 4.59 17.18 6.00
N LYS A 254 3.49 16.47 6.29
CA LYS A 254 3.28 15.09 5.80
C LYS A 254 2.72 15.09 4.38
N PHE A 255 3.19 14.18 3.54
CA PHE A 255 2.75 13.99 2.15
C PHE A 255 2.97 15.20 1.23
N VAL A 256 3.94 16.05 1.54
CA VAL A 256 4.36 17.20 0.71
C VAL A 256 5.81 17.06 0.26
N CYS A 257 6.33 15.84 0.17
CA CYS A 257 7.67 15.55 -0.37
C CYS A 257 7.55 15.31 -1.89
N PRO A 258 8.25 16.07 -2.72
CA PRO A 258 8.30 15.78 -4.15
C PRO A 258 9.13 14.51 -4.40
N GLY A 259 8.87 13.84 -5.52
CA GLY A 259 9.56 12.64 -5.93
C GLY A 259 9.16 12.20 -7.31
N ILE A 260 9.32 10.92 -7.61
CA ILE A 260 9.05 10.32 -8.92
C ILE A 260 7.65 9.68 -9.05
N GLY A 261 6.68 10.23 -8.35
CA GLY A 261 5.31 9.69 -8.31
C GLY A 261 5.11 8.66 -7.21
N TYR A 262 3.85 8.28 -7.03
CA TYR A 262 3.44 7.24 -6.08
C TYR A 262 3.10 5.94 -6.82
N GLY A 263 3.24 4.83 -6.11
CA GLY A 263 2.83 3.48 -6.49
C GLY A 263 2.18 2.75 -5.33
N GLY A 264 2.36 1.44 -5.30
CA GLY A 264 1.81 0.55 -4.29
C GLY A 264 0.38 0.10 -4.58
N SER A 265 -0.13 -0.75 -3.71
CA SER A 265 -1.43 -1.40 -3.87
C SER A 265 -2.64 -0.51 -3.60
N CYS A 266 -2.45 0.65 -2.97
CA CYS A 266 -3.55 1.44 -2.43
C CYS A 266 -3.86 2.68 -3.27
N PHE A 267 -2.93 3.64 -3.38
CA PHE A 267 -3.23 4.94 -4.00
C PHE A 267 -3.68 4.82 -5.46
N PRO A 268 -2.95 4.12 -6.36
CA PRO A 268 -3.37 4.05 -7.75
C PRO A 268 -4.76 3.40 -7.91
N LYS A 269 -4.97 2.28 -7.21
CA LYS A 269 -6.23 1.54 -7.27
C LYS A 269 -7.40 2.37 -6.71
N ASP A 270 -7.22 3.00 -5.56
CA ASP A 270 -8.31 3.68 -4.86
C ASP A 270 -8.70 4.99 -5.55
N VAL A 271 -7.73 5.73 -6.11
CA VAL A 271 -8.01 6.92 -6.90
C VAL A 271 -8.80 6.56 -8.17
N LYS A 272 -8.36 5.53 -8.92
CA LYS A 272 -9.05 5.04 -10.12
C LYS A 272 -10.46 4.54 -9.79
N ALA A 273 -10.62 3.78 -8.71
CA ALA A 273 -11.93 3.28 -8.27
C ALA A 273 -12.89 4.40 -7.86
N LEU A 274 -12.39 5.46 -7.21
CA LEU A 274 -13.21 6.62 -6.86
C LEU A 274 -13.62 7.43 -8.09
N ILE A 275 -12.72 7.61 -9.05
CA ILE A 275 -13.04 8.23 -10.36
C ILE A 275 -14.16 7.44 -11.03
N LYS A 276 -14.03 6.11 -11.11
CA LYS A 276 -15.02 5.23 -11.72
C LYS A 276 -16.37 5.27 -11.00
N THR A 277 -16.36 5.27 -9.67
CA THR A 277 -17.57 5.39 -8.85
C THR A 277 -18.31 6.70 -9.15
N ALA A 278 -17.58 7.79 -9.29
CA ALA A 278 -18.15 9.10 -9.65
C ALA A 278 -18.76 9.09 -11.06
N GLU A 279 -18.05 8.53 -12.05
CA GLU A 279 -18.55 8.40 -13.42
C GLU A 279 -19.85 7.60 -13.48
N LEU A 280 -19.92 6.46 -12.80
CA LEU A 280 -21.14 5.63 -12.69
C LEU A 280 -22.29 6.37 -12.01
N SER A 281 -21.97 7.37 -11.18
CA SER A 281 -22.95 8.26 -10.52
C SER A 281 -23.24 9.54 -11.32
N GLY A 282 -22.72 9.67 -12.54
CA GLY A 282 -22.91 10.84 -13.42
C GLY A 282 -22.09 12.07 -12.99
N TYR A 283 -21.04 11.90 -12.18
CA TYR A 283 -20.20 13.00 -11.69
C TYR A 283 -18.76 12.88 -12.18
N LYS A 284 -18.16 13.96 -12.65
CA LYS A 284 -16.77 14.01 -13.11
C LYS A 284 -15.84 14.51 -11.99
N MET A 285 -14.98 13.65 -11.49
CA MET A 285 -13.95 13.96 -10.47
C MET A 285 -12.74 14.66 -11.09
N ARG A 286 -12.88 15.95 -11.46
CA ARG A 286 -11.84 16.73 -12.17
C ARG A 286 -10.49 16.75 -11.47
N VAL A 287 -10.47 16.92 -10.16
CA VAL A 287 -9.22 16.97 -9.37
C VAL A 287 -8.48 15.64 -9.47
N LEU A 288 -9.16 14.50 -9.32
CA LEU A 288 -8.52 13.20 -9.33
C LEU A 288 -8.01 12.80 -10.72
N HIS A 289 -8.69 13.21 -11.79
CA HIS A 289 -8.16 13.03 -13.15
C HIS A 289 -6.82 13.76 -13.32
N ALA A 290 -6.71 15.02 -12.86
CA ALA A 290 -5.45 15.75 -12.90
C ALA A 290 -4.37 15.12 -12.01
N VAL A 291 -4.74 14.58 -10.85
CA VAL A 291 -3.82 13.86 -9.94
C VAL A 291 -3.21 12.64 -10.61
N GLU A 292 -4.03 11.82 -11.31
CA GLU A 292 -3.55 10.66 -12.05
C GLU A 292 -2.65 11.06 -13.23
N GLU A 293 -3.05 12.07 -14.01
CA GLU A 293 -2.25 12.58 -15.12
C GLU A 293 -0.86 13.03 -14.67
N VAL A 294 -0.79 13.82 -13.61
CA VAL A 294 0.49 14.26 -13.01
C VAL A 294 1.29 13.07 -12.51
N ASN A 295 0.67 12.11 -11.85
CA ASN A 295 1.37 10.95 -11.29
C ASN A 295 1.97 10.05 -12.38
N GLU A 296 1.21 9.77 -13.44
CA GLU A 296 1.70 8.93 -14.55
C GLU A 296 2.90 9.60 -15.25
N LYS A 297 2.81 10.90 -15.52
CA LYS A 297 3.93 11.66 -16.11
C LYS A 297 5.15 11.67 -15.20
N GLN A 298 4.94 11.77 -13.88
CA GLN A 298 6.03 11.88 -12.92
C GLN A 298 6.89 10.62 -12.82
N LYS A 299 6.35 9.44 -13.14
CA LYS A 299 7.09 8.17 -13.10
C LYS A 299 8.26 8.15 -14.09
N SER A 300 8.19 8.91 -15.17
CA SER A 300 9.24 8.98 -16.22
C SER A 300 10.24 10.12 -16.04
N ILE A 301 10.09 10.98 -15.02
CA ILE A 301 10.87 12.21 -14.90
C ILE A 301 12.39 11.97 -14.80
N LEU A 302 12.86 10.89 -14.14
CA LEU A 302 14.28 10.57 -14.09
C LEU A 302 14.81 10.10 -15.44
N PHE A 303 14.01 9.38 -16.22
CA PHE A 303 14.37 8.97 -17.56
C PHE A 303 14.49 10.19 -18.48
N GLU A 304 13.56 11.14 -18.43
CA GLU A 304 13.65 12.40 -19.18
C GLU A 304 14.92 13.20 -18.84
N LYS A 305 15.29 13.26 -17.55
CA LYS A 305 16.54 13.91 -17.11
C LYS A 305 17.79 13.18 -17.65
N LEU A 306 17.77 11.85 -17.64
CA LEU A 306 18.84 11.03 -18.20
C LEU A 306 18.99 11.26 -19.71
N GLN A 307 17.90 11.23 -20.46
CA GLN A 307 17.87 11.50 -21.91
C GLN A 307 18.46 12.88 -22.21
N LYS A 308 18.06 13.89 -21.46
CA LYS A 308 18.58 15.25 -21.61
C LYS A 308 20.09 15.31 -21.34
N HIS A 309 20.58 14.61 -20.30
CA HIS A 309 22.00 14.60 -19.95
C HIS A 309 22.85 13.98 -21.07
N PHE A 310 22.43 12.85 -21.62
CA PHE A 310 23.14 12.12 -22.67
C PHE A 310 22.73 12.52 -24.11
N ASN A 311 21.96 13.60 -24.29
CA ASN A 311 21.47 14.04 -25.61
C ASN A 311 20.78 12.92 -26.40
N ASN A 312 20.01 12.08 -25.72
CA ASN A 312 19.32 10.86 -26.22
C ASN A 312 20.27 9.72 -26.68
N ASP A 313 21.57 9.79 -26.43
CA ASP A 313 22.53 8.72 -26.71
C ASP A 313 22.62 7.76 -25.51
N LEU A 314 21.67 6.84 -25.41
CA LEU A 314 21.53 5.91 -24.29
C LEU A 314 21.91 4.46 -24.63
N GLU A 315 22.09 4.13 -25.90
CA GLU A 315 22.39 2.77 -26.35
C GLU A 315 23.67 2.22 -25.69
N GLY A 316 23.57 1.05 -25.06
CA GLY A 316 24.69 0.38 -24.42
C GLY A 316 25.13 0.94 -23.08
N LYS A 317 24.57 2.06 -22.60
CA LYS A 317 24.89 2.63 -21.30
C LYS A 317 24.39 1.74 -20.15
N THR A 318 25.16 1.71 -19.09
CA THR A 318 24.82 0.96 -17.86
C THR A 318 24.24 1.90 -16.81
N ILE A 319 23.03 1.62 -16.36
CA ILE A 319 22.32 2.45 -15.38
C ILE A 319 22.12 1.65 -14.08
N ALA A 320 22.66 2.17 -12.99
CA ALA A 320 22.44 1.65 -11.65
C ALA A 320 21.10 2.15 -11.11
N ILE A 321 20.30 1.27 -10.51
CA ILE A 321 19.05 1.63 -9.83
C ILE A 321 19.14 1.20 -8.37
N TRP A 322 18.98 2.16 -7.47
CA TRP A 322 18.85 1.95 -6.04
C TRP A 322 17.40 2.09 -5.62
N GLY A 323 16.81 0.96 -5.20
CA GLY A 323 15.43 0.84 -4.81
C GLY A 323 14.51 0.41 -5.96
N LEU A 324 13.71 -0.60 -5.68
CA LEU A 324 12.74 -1.21 -6.60
C LEU A 324 11.31 -1.15 -6.05
N ALA A 325 11.16 -1.30 -4.72
CA ALA A 325 9.87 -1.15 -4.05
C ALA A 325 9.32 0.28 -4.21
N PHE A 326 8.01 0.45 -4.18
CA PHE A 326 7.38 1.77 -4.33
C PHE A 326 7.72 2.75 -3.19
N LYS A 327 8.15 2.23 -2.04
CA LYS A 327 8.64 2.97 -0.87
C LYS A 327 9.53 2.08 0.01
N PRO A 328 10.29 2.62 0.98
CA PRO A 328 11.05 1.82 1.94
C PRO A 328 10.16 0.93 2.84
N GLU A 329 10.79 -0.08 3.47
CA GLU A 329 10.20 -0.99 4.46
C GLU A 329 9.06 -1.86 3.90
N THR A 330 9.09 -2.18 2.59
CA THR A 330 8.20 -3.15 1.93
C THR A 330 8.89 -3.75 0.70
N ASP A 331 8.42 -4.91 0.28
CA ASP A 331 8.80 -5.57 -0.99
C ASP A 331 7.79 -5.31 -2.12
N ASP A 332 6.73 -4.51 -1.86
CA ASP A 332 5.67 -4.27 -2.84
C ASP A 332 6.15 -3.40 -4.02
N MET A 333 6.02 -3.96 -5.21
CA MET A 333 6.36 -3.32 -6.48
C MET A 333 5.15 -2.99 -7.36
N ARG A 334 3.92 -3.18 -6.86
CA ARG A 334 2.72 -2.85 -7.63
C ARG A 334 2.70 -1.35 -7.98
N GLU A 335 2.53 -1.04 -9.26
CA GLU A 335 2.54 0.36 -9.75
C GLU A 335 3.81 1.16 -9.36
N ALA A 336 4.91 0.47 -9.01
CA ALA A 336 6.14 1.13 -8.59
C ALA A 336 6.79 1.90 -9.76
N PRO A 337 7.23 3.16 -9.54
CA PRO A 337 7.93 3.93 -10.55
C PRO A 337 9.18 3.23 -11.11
N ALA A 338 9.83 2.38 -10.32
CA ALA A 338 10.99 1.59 -10.76
C ALA A 338 10.67 0.70 -11.97
N LEU A 339 9.47 0.13 -12.06
CA LEU A 339 9.07 -0.72 -13.20
C LEU A 339 8.96 0.10 -14.48
N VAL A 340 8.43 1.33 -14.40
CA VAL A 340 8.32 2.25 -15.54
C VAL A 340 9.71 2.64 -16.01
N LEU A 341 10.59 3.05 -15.10
CA LEU A 341 11.96 3.44 -15.41
C LEU A 341 12.76 2.30 -16.04
N ILE A 342 12.65 1.07 -15.49
CA ILE A 342 13.34 -0.11 -16.05
C ILE A 342 12.87 -0.38 -17.48
N ASP A 343 11.56 -0.35 -17.73
CA ASP A 343 10.99 -0.57 -19.05
C ASP A 343 11.48 0.49 -20.08
N GLU A 344 11.48 1.77 -19.69
CA GLU A 344 11.99 2.87 -20.53
C GLU A 344 13.49 2.73 -20.82
N LEU A 345 14.30 2.39 -19.82
CA LEU A 345 15.73 2.18 -19.95
C LEU A 345 16.06 1.01 -20.88
N LEU A 346 15.38 -0.12 -20.71
CA LEU A 346 15.58 -1.30 -21.57
C LEU A 346 15.15 -1.01 -23.02
N LYS A 347 14.05 -0.29 -23.23
CA LYS A 347 13.61 0.14 -24.57
C LYS A 347 14.60 1.10 -25.24
N ALA A 348 15.31 1.90 -24.45
CA ALA A 348 16.36 2.80 -24.94
C ALA A 348 17.71 2.11 -25.17
N GLY A 349 17.80 0.78 -25.00
CA GLY A 349 19.03 0.00 -25.20
C GLY A 349 20.01 0.05 -24.04
N CYS A 350 19.60 0.54 -22.86
CA CYS A 350 20.44 0.56 -21.66
C CYS A 350 20.55 -0.83 -21.04
N LYS A 351 21.66 -1.05 -20.33
CA LYS A 351 21.82 -2.14 -19.37
C LYS A 351 21.46 -1.65 -17.98
N VAL A 352 20.63 -2.40 -17.25
CA VAL A 352 20.18 -2.01 -15.92
C VAL A 352 20.80 -2.92 -14.87
N ARG A 353 21.37 -2.33 -13.82
CA ARG A 353 21.88 -3.00 -12.63
C ARG A 353 21.09 -2.49 -11.42
N ALA A 354 20.36 -3.35 -10.74
CA ALA A 354 19.47 -2.89 -9.67
C ALA A 354 19.76 -3.57 -8.34
N TYR A 355 19.56 -2.81 -7.26
CA TYR A 355 19.59 -3.32 -5.91
C TYR A 355 18.46 -2.72 -5.07
N ASP A 356 17.79 -3.59 -4.29
CA ASP A 356 16.79 -3.22 -3.28
C ASP A 356 16.91 -4.18 -2.09
N PRO A 357 16.86 -3.70 -0.84
CA PRO A 357 16.98 -4.55 0.35
C PRO A 357 15.92 -5.64 0.51
N ALA A 358 14.72 -5.43 -0.07
CA ALA A 358 13.59 -6.35 0.12
C ALA A 358 12.96 -6.84 -1.20
N ALA A 359 12.93 -6.02 -2.26
CA ALA A 359 12.11 -6.26 -3.43
C ALA A 359 12.78 -7.04 -4.57
N MET A 360 14.02 -7.53 -4.41
CA MET A 360 14.77 -8.22 -5.46
C MET A 360 14.04 -9.44 -6.03
N ASN A 361 13.49 -10.29 -5.15
CA ASN A 361 12.75 -11.48 -5.56
C ASN A 361 11.43 -11.14 -6.24
N GLU A 362 10.73 -10.12 -5.76
CA GLU A 362 9.48 -9.65 -6.37
C GLU A 362 9.74 -9.03 -7.74
N CYS A 363 10.84 -8.30 -7.91
CA CYS A 363 11.26 -7.78 -9.20
C CYS A 363 11.54 -8.92 -10.20
N ARG A 364 12.34 -9.92 -9.79
CA ARG A 364 12.65 -11.08 -10.62
C ARG A 364 11.38 -11.84 -11.02
N ARG A 365 10.42 -11.96 -10.12
CA ARG A 365 9.12 -12.59 -10.42
C ARG A 365 8.34 -11.85 -11.51
N ARG A 366 8.45 -10.50 -11.57
CA ARG A 366 7.70 -9.65 -12.51
C ARG A 366 8.34 -9.51 -13.87
N ILE A 367 9.65 -9.29 -13.92
CA ILE A 367 10.37 -8.95 -15.16
C ILE A 367 11.45 -9.99 -15.52
N GLY A 368 11.53 -11.12 -14.79
CA GLY A 368 12.50 -12.19 -15.07
C GLY A 368 13.95 -11.73 -14.91
N GLU A 369 14.82 -12.22 -15.78
CA GLU A 369 16.26 -11.93 -15.80
C GLU A 369 16.61 -10.82 -16.83
N SER A 370 15.72 -9.89 -17.07
CA SER A 370 15.93 -8.79 -18.03
C SER A 370 16.93 -7.73 -17.57
N ILE A 371 17.28 -7.74 -16.28
CA ILE A 371 18.24 -6.83 -15.65
C ILE A 371 19.26 -7.62 -14.82
N TYR A 372 20.36 -6.96 -14.45
CA TYR A 372 21.30 -7.51 -13.48
C TYR A 372 20.84 -7.22 -12.04
N TYR A 373 20.69 -8.26 -11.24
CA TYR A 373 20.32 -8.17 -9.82
C TYR A 373 21.57 -8.16 -8.97
N ALA A 374 21.94 -6.96 -8.51
CA ALA A 374 23.16 -6.74 -7.74
C ALA A 374 23.05 -7.32 -6.32
N THR A 375 24.20 -7.69 -5.75
CA THR A 375 24.30 -8.25 -4.40
C THR A 375 24.20 -7.20 -3.31
N ASP A 376 24.61 -5.97 -3.62
CA ASP A 376 24.50 -4.79 -2.76
C ASP A 376 24.48 -3.49 -3.60
N MET A 377 24.38 -2.34 -2.93
CA MET A 377 24.30 -1.04 -3.58
C MET A 377 25.58 -0.66 -4.33
N TYR A 378 26.75 -1.15 -3.90
CA TYR A 378 28.05 -0.85 -4.55
C TYR A 378 28.22 -1.71 -5.81
N ASP A 379 27.83 -3.00 -5.75
CA ASP A 379 27.79 -3.87 -6.92
C ASP A 379 26.83 -3.30 -7.99
N ALA A 380 25.69 -2.74 -7.58
CA ALA A 380 24.79 -2.08 -8.54
C ALA A 380 25.48 -0.90 -9.27
N ALA A 381 26.31 -0.12 -8.57
CA ALA A 381 26.99 1.05 -9.12
C ALA A 381 28.24 0.73 -9.94
N LEU A 382 28.72 -0.52 -9.96
CA LEU A 382 29.94 -0.90 -10.66
C LEU A 382 29.78 -0.73 -12.18
N ASP A 383 30.72 0.01 -12.80
CA ASP A 383 30.80 0.35 -14.23
C ASP A 383 29.51 1.06 -14.74
N ALA A 384 28.78 1.74 -13.86
CA ALA A 384 27.58 2.45 -14.24
C ALA A 384 27.87 3.85 -14.81
N ASP A 385 27.23 4.20 -15.91
CA ASP A 385 27.24 5.56 -16.50
C ASP A 385 26.39 6.54 -15.70
N ALA A 386 25.38 6.05 -14.98
CA ALA A 386 24.55 6.86 -14.09
C ALA A 386 23.97 6.01 -12.95
N LEU A 387 23.73 6.65 -11.81
CA LEU A 387 23.04 6.09 -10.66
C LEU A 387 21.68 6.79 -10.47
N MET A 388 20.59 6.04 -10.45
CA MET A 388 19.26 6.52 -10.14
C MET A 388 18.82 6.06 -8.74
N LEU A 389 18.55 6.99 -7.84
CA LEU A 389 17.89 6.71 -6.57
C LEU A 389 16.38 6.75 -6.75
N VAL A 390 15.73 5.61 -6.66
CA VAL A 390 14.29 5.42 -6.89
C VAL A 390 13.50 5.24 -5.60
N THR A 391 14.07 4.55 -4.60
CA THR A 391 13.45 4.34 -3.30
C THR A 391 14.41 4.71 -2.17
N GLU A 392 13.95 5.52 -1.24
CA GLU A 392 14.80 6.14 -0.19
C GLU A 392 15.04 5.22 1.02
N TRP A 393 15.55 4.01 0.81
CA TRP A 393 15.94 3.13 1.89
C TRP A 393 16.99 3.76 2.81
N LYS A 394 16.98 3.39 4.09
CA LYS A 394 17.88 3.97 5.09
C LYS A 394 19.35 3.78 4.75
N GLU A 395 19.71 2.61 4.19
CA GLU A 395 21.11 2.30 3.81
C GLU A 395 21.64 3.17 2.68
N PHE A 396 20.77 3.71 1.82
CA PHE A 396 21.19 4.61 0.74
C PHE A 396 21.49 6.04 1.21
N ARG A 397 21.20 6.38 2.47
CA ARG A 397 21.37 7.76 2.96
C ARG A 397 22.82 8.18 3.19
N LEU A 398 23.68 7.24 3.57
CA LEU A 398 25.08 7.51 3.89
C LEU A 398 26.01 6.49 3.22
N PRO A 399 26.02 6.41 1.88
CA PRO A 399 26.93 5.53 1.17
C PRO A 399 28.36 6.08 1.20
N SER A 400 29.34 5.25 0.89
CA SER A 400 30.71 5.73 0.64
C SER A 400 30.80 6.31 -0.76
N TRP A 401 30.54 7.61 -0.91
CA TRP A 401 30.64 8.30 -2.19
C TRP A 401 32.01 8.21 -2.83
N ALA A 402 33.09 8.11 -2.02
CA ALA A 402 34.43 7.91 -2.51
C ALA A 402 34.60 6.55 -3.22
N VAL A 403 33.96 5.50 -2.74
CA VAL A 403 33.92 4.19 -3.40
C VAL A 403 33.11 4.28 -4.68
N ILE A 404 31.88 4.78 -4.60
CA ILE A 404 30.96 4.90 -5.75
C ILE A 404 31.60 5.67 -6.90
N LYS A 405 32.23 6.82 -6.60
CA LYS A 405 32.93 7.62 -7.63
C LYS A 405 34.08 6.88 -8.33
N LYS A 406 34.72 5.93 -7.64
CA LYS A 406 35.78 5.12 -8.22
C LYS A 406 35.31 3.94 -9.03
N THR A 407 34.10 3.44 -8.74
CA THR A 407 33.55 2.25 -9.36
C THR A 407 32.61 2.55 -10.53
N MET A 408 32.01 3.75 -10.55
CA MET A 408 31.21 4.21 -11.68
C MET A 408 32.09 4.65 -12.86
N GLU A 409 31.58 4.47 -14.08
CA GLU A 409 32.18 5.00 -15.31
C GLU A 409 32.07 6.53 -15.37
N GLN A 410 30.89 7.06 -14.98
CA GLN A 410 30.65 8.50 -14.88
C GLN A 410 30.02 8.86 -13.53
N PRO A 411 30.45 9.95 -12.87
CA PRO A 411 29.93 10.34 -11.56
C PRO A 411 28.60 11.09 -11.68
N LEU A 412 27.61 10.48 -12.33
CA LEU A 412 26.27 11.04 -12.56
C LEU A 412 25.26 10.40 -11.59
N VAL A 413 24.59 11.22 -10.78
CA VAL A 413 23.55 10.80 -9.84
C VAL A 413 22.22 11.52 -10.13
N LEU A 414 21.16 10.75 -10.32
CA LEU A 414 19.80 11.23 -10.45
C LEU A 414 19.01 10.81 -9.20
N ASP A 415 18.70 11.76 -8.33
CA ASP A 415 18.03 11.53 -7.07
C ASP A 415 16.52 11.79 -7.20
N GLY A 416 15.75 10.73 -7.27
CA GLY A 416 14.29 10.78 -7.37
C GLY A 416 13.55 11.03 -6.05
N ARG A 417 14.28 11.15 -4.94
CA ARG A 417 13.71 11.30 -3.59
C ARG A 417 14.21 12.52 -2.82
N ASN A 418 15.16 13.27 -3.42
CA ASN A 418 15.76 14.47 -2.82
C ASN A 418 16.33 14.20 -1.41
N ILE A 419 17.04 13.06 -1.25
CA ILE A 419 17.62 12.70 0.05
C ILE A 419 19.05 13.21 0.24
N TYR A 420 19.71 13.65 -0.85
CA TYR A 420 21.05 14.18 -0.80
C TYR A 420 21.08 15.70 -0.96
N ASP A 421 22.11 16.35 -0.41
CA ASP A 421 22.33 17.78 -0.64
C ASP A 421 23.11 17.99 -1.94
N LYS A 422 22.58 18.87 -2.81
CA LYS A 422 23.15 19.15 -4.12
C LYS A 422 24.59 19.68 -4.01
N LYS A 423 24.83 20.62 -3.08
CA LYS A 423 26.14 21.23 -2.91
C LYS A 423 27.18 20.23 -2.43
N GLU A 424 26.81 19.38 -1.47
CA GLU A 424 27.68 18.31 -0.98
C GLU A 424 28.04 17.32 -2.09
N MET A 425 27.08 16.95 -2.95
CA MET A 425 27.32 16.05 -4.07
C MET A 425 28.26 16.68 -5.12
N GLU A 426 28.04 17.95 -5.45
CA GLU A 426 28.90 18.69 -6.38
C GLU A 426 30.33 18.89 -5.80
N GLU A 427 30.50 19.17 -4.51
CA GLU A 427 31.78 19.26 -3.81
C GLU A 427 32.56 17.93 -3.84
N GLN A 428 31.84 16.80 -3.83
CA GLN A 428 32.43 15.47 -3.99
C GLN A 428 32.71 15.12 -5.46
N GLY A 429 32.32 15.99 -6.39
CA GLY A 429 32.61 15.90 -7.82
C GLY A 429 31.62 15.02 -8.58
N PHE A 430 30.39 14.92 -8.11
CA PHE A 430 29.29 14.32 -8.86
C PHE A 430 28.52 15.35 -9.69
N ILE A 431 28.06 14.95 -10.85
CA ILE A 431 26.99 15.63 -11.55
C ILE A 431 25.68 15.17 -10.90
N TYR A 432 24.93 16.09 -10.34
CA TYR A 432 23.76 15.76 -9.53
C TYR A 432 22.49 16.40 -10.07
N HIS A 433 21.52 15.56 -10.39
CA HIS A 433 20.17 15.96 -10.73
C HIS A 433 19.19 15.43 -9.69
N CYS A 434 18.22 16.24 -9.31
CA CYS A 434 17.14 15.88 -8.38
C CYS A 434 15.80 16.42 -8.88
N ILE A 435 14.77 16.36 -8.06
CA ILE A 435 13.42 16.80 -8.39
C ILE A 435 13.20 18.22 -7.87
N GLY A 436 12.87 19.18 -8.77
CA GLY A 436 12.44 20.52 -8.38
C GLY A 436 13.58 21.48 -7.99
N LYS A 437 14.81 21.26 -8.55
CA LYS A 437 15.96 22.16 -8.40
C LYS A 437 16.74 22.30 -9.70
#